data_85299cf844bcac65d8b9c06f9796519d
#
_entry.id   85299cf844bcac65d8b9c06f9796519d
#
_cell.length_a   1.000
_cell.length_b   1.000
_cell.length_c   1.000
_cell.angle_alpha   90.00
_cell.angle_beta   90.00
_cell.angle_gamma   90.00
#
_symmetry.space_group_name_H-M   'P 1'
#
loop_
_entity.id
_entity.type
_entity.pdbx_description
1 polymer ?
#
loop_
_entity_poly.entity_id
_entity_poly.type
_entity_poly.pdbx_seq_one_letter_code
_entity_poly.pdbx_strand_id
1 'polypeptide(L)'
;EHKKLGVKLLKVASAMQFTLPGFPCIYYGDEAGMEGYRDPFNRCCYPWGKENKELIEWHKKLADVRKSCSALWDGDFINVLSEERRISYIRHDKDSAIFCTFNLYDYEVEAKMPPGYADGKPVFGSKLENGILTIPPMSAEFVVIELST
;
A
#
# COMPACT_ATOMS: atom_id res chain seq x y z
N GLU A 1 1.22 -2.98 22.69
CA GLU A 1 0.01 -3.05 21.83
C GLU A 1 -0.08 -1.84 20.90
N HIS A 2 -0.05 -0.60 21.41
CA HIS A 2 -0.12 0.63 20.61
C HIS A 2 0.97 0.73 19.53
N LYS A 3 2.21 0.36 19.85
CA LYS A 3 3.33 0.39 18.89
C LYS A 3 3.11 -0.57 17.70
N LYS A 4 2.55 -1.76 17.95
CA LYS A 4 2.23 -2.72 16.87
C LYS A 4 1.11 -2.19 15.96
N LEU A 5 0.10 -1.52 16.52
CA LEU A 5 -0.95 -0.88 15.75
C LEU A 5 -0.37 0.27 14.91
N GLY A 6 0.48 1.12 15.50
CA GLY A 6 1.14 2.21 14.78
C GLY A 6 1.93 1.74 13.56
N VAL A 7 2.69 0.64 13.67
CA VAL A 7 3.41 0.03 12.53
C VAL A 7 2.45 -0.44 11.44
N LYS A 8 1.33 -1.08 11.79
CA LYS A 8 0.32 -1.50 10.80
C LYS A 8 -0.28 -0.30 10.06
N LEU A 9 -0.68 0.73 10.80
CA LEU A 9 -1.25 1.95 10.20
C LEU A 9 -0.24 2.68 9.31
N LEU A 10 1.03 2.74 9.73
CA LEU A 10 2.10 3.32 8.91
C LEU A 10 2.29 2.53 7.60
N LYS A 11 2.22 1.20 7.65
CA LYS A 11 2.27 0.37 6.43
C LYS A 11 1.12 0.68 5.48
N VAL A 12 -0.11 0.79 6.00
CA VAL A 12 -1.28 1.15 5.17
C VAL A 12 -1.12 2.56 4.59
N ALA A 13 -0.73 3.54 5.41
CA ALA A 13 -0.56 4.93 4.98
C ALA A 13 0.54 5.07 3.92
N SER A 14 1.69 4.43 4.11
CA SER A 14 2.77 4.44 3.12
C SER A 14 2.37 3.72 1.83
N ALA A 15 1.63 2.60 1.90
CA ALA A 15 1.10 1.93 0.73
C ALA A 15 0.19 2.85 -0.09
N MET A 16 -0.70 3.61 0.55
CA MET A 16 -1.51 4.63 -0.12
C MET A 16 -0.64 5.72 -0.74
N GLN A 17 0.32 6.25 -0.02
CA GLN A 17 1.22 7.30 -0.49
C GLN A 17 1.98 6.89 -1.76
N PHE A 18 2.41 5.62 -1.86
CA PHE A 18 3.13 5.11 -3.02
C PHE A 18 2.25 4.84 -4.24
N THR A 19 0.93 4.76 -4.09
CA THR A 19 0.00 4.37 -5.16
C THR A 19 -0.98 5.47 -5.56
N LEU A 20 -1.19 6.49 -4.75
CA LEU A 20 -1.95 7.68 -5.13
C LEU A 20 -1.25 8.49 -6.23
N PRO A 21 -1.99 9.31 -7.00
CA PRO A 21 -1.40 10.26 -7.94
C PRO A 21 -0.42 11.22 -7.26
N GLY A 22 0.70 11.51 -7.93
CA GLY A 22 1.75 12.38 -7.42
C GLY A 22 3.02 11.62 -7.03
N PHE A 23 3.94 12.30 -6.35
CA PHE A 23 5.23 11.74 -5.92
C PHE A 23 5.17 11.35 -4.45
N PRO A 24 5.51 10.10 -4.08
CA PRO A 24 5.61 9.73 -2.67
C PRO A 24 6.76 10.48 -2.01
N CYS A 25 6.51 11.06 -0.86
CA CYS A 25 7.49 11.77 -0.06
C CYS A 25 7.56 11.14 1.33
N ILE A 26 8.64 10.40 1.60
CA ILE A 26 8.87 9.78 2.90
C ILE A 26 9.51 10.84 3.81
N TYR A 27 8.88 11.14 4.94
CA TYR A 27 9.57 11.89 5.98
C TYR A 27 10.63 10.99 6.62
N TYR A 28 11.85 11.52 6.78
CA TYR A 28 12.98 10.71 7.25
C TYR A 28 12.66 10.02 8.58
N GLY A 29 12.94 8.73 8.63
CA GLY A 29 12.71 7.92 9.81
C GLY A 29 11.38 7.16 9.82
N ASP A 30 10.40 7.50 8.98
CA ASP A 30 9.17 6.70 8.85
C ASP A 30 9.51 5.28 8.39
N GLU A 31 10.43 5.14 7.42
CA GLU A 31 10.92 3.85 6.95
C GLU A 31 11.67 3.06 8.02
N ALA A 32 12.22 3.74 9.02
CA ALA A 32 12.94 3.13 10.13
C ALA A 32 12.07 2.89 11.38
N GLY A 33 10.81 3.36 11.35
CA GLY A 33 9.89 3.26 12.47
C GLY A 33 10.23 4.19 13.63
N MET A 34 10.79 5.37 13.34
CA MET A 34 11.00 6.42 14.34
C MET A 34 9.67 6.86 14.92
N GLU A 35 9.67 7.03 16.22
CA GLU A 35 8.54 7.64 16.92
C GLU A 35 8.81 9.15 17.04
N GLY A 36 7.88 9.95 16.53
CA GLY A 36 7.91 11.40 16.64
C GLY A 36 6.71 11.93 17.41
N TYR A 37 6.91 13.07 18.05
CA TYR A 37 5.84 13.86 18.64
C TYR A 37 5.74 15.19 17.88
N ARG A 38 5.00 16.15 18.45
CA ARG A 38 5.00 17.51 17.93
C ARG A 38 6.40 18.13 17.93
N ASP A 39 6.62 19.10 17.06
CA ASP A 39 7.84 19.88 16.99
C ASP A 39 8.26 20.43 18.39
N PRO A 40 9.54 20.35 18.78
CA PRO A 40 10.70 19.89 18.00
C PRO A 40 11.04 18.40 18.16
N PHE A 41 10.26 17.63 18.88
CA PHE A 41 10.57 16.24 19.24
C PHE A 41 10.47 15.26 18.06
N ASN A 42 9.88 15.68 16.93
CA ASN A 42 9.89 14.94 15.65
C ASN A 42 11.22 15.05 14.89
N ARG A 43 12.20 15.85 15.39
CA ARG A 43 13.48 16.08 14.74
C ARG A 43 14.63 15.33 15.42
N CYS A 44 14.38 14.12 15.90
CA CYS A 44 15.39 13.26 16.48
C CYS A 44 16.39 12.78 15.42
N CYS A 45 17.59 12.38 15.88
CA CYS A 45 18.57 11.76 15.00
C CYS A 45 18.05 10.41 14.47
N TYR A 46 18.45 10.10 13.24
CA TYR A 46 18.11 8.80 12.63
C TYR A 46 18.68 7.65 13.48
N PRO A 47 17.90 6.56 13.69
CA PRO A 47 18.27 5.49 14.63
C PRO A 47 19.21 4.46 14.00
N TRP A 48 20.40 4.88 13.58
CA TRP A 48 21.39 4.01 12.94
C TRP A 48 21.68 2.75 13.74
N GLY A 49 21.52 1.60 13.08
CA GLY A 49 21.71 0.27 13.68
C GLY A 49 20.56 -0.20 14.59
N LYS A 50 19.48 0.60 14.69
CA LYS A 50 18.26 0.26 15.48
C LYS A 50 16.98 0.41 14.66
N GLU A 51 17.10 0.45 13.36
CA GLU A 51 15.99 0.60 12.42
C GLU A 51 15.01 -0.58 12.52
N ASN A 52 13.74 -0.31 12.30
CA ASN A 52 12.75 -1.37 12.09
C ASN A 52 12.96 -1.98 10.70
N LYS A 53 13.64 -3.13 10.65
CA LYS A 53 13.97 -3.82 9.38
C LYS A 53 12.73 -4.21 8.58
N GLU A 54 11.62 -4.54 9.26
CA GLU A 54 10.36 -4.87 8.60
C GLU A 54 9.80 -3.68 7.82
N LEU A 55 9.86 -2.47 8.39
CA LEU A 55 9.44 -1.26 7.71
C LEU A 55 10.36 -0.87 6.56
N ILE A 56 11.68 -1.05 6.71
CA ILE A 56 12.63 -0.82 5.61
C ILE A 56 12.30 -1.73 4.42
N GLU A 57 12.12 -3.02 4.66
CA GLU A 57 11.78 -3.97 3.58
C GLU A 57 10.40 -3.68 2.99
N TRP A 58 9.45 -3.23 3.80
CA TRP A 58 8.15 -2.77 3.32
C TRP A 58 8.27 -1.59 2.34
N HIS A 59 9.02 -0.54 2.70
CA HIS A 59 9.21 0.62 1.84
C HIS A 59 9.99 0.29 0.56
N LYS A 60 10.98 -0.60 0.64
CA LYS A 60 11.67 -1.12 -0.56
C LYS A 60 10.69 -1.81 -1.49
N LYS A 61 9.84 -2.68 -0.97
CA LYS A 61 8.82 -3.39 -1.76
C LYS A 61 7.83 -2.43 -2.42
N LEU A 62 7.37 -1.40 -1.69
CA LEU A 62 6.54 -0.34 -2.27
C LEU A 62 7.25 0.42 -3.41
N ALA A 63 8.52 0.74 -3.23
CA ALA A 63 9.34 1.40 -4.25
C ALA A 63 9.51 0.51 -5.49
N ASP A 64 9.72 -0.79 -5.30
CA ASP A 64 9.86 -1.75 -6.42
C ASP A 64 8.54 -1.90 -7.19
N VAL A 65 7.41 -2.00 -6.50
CA VAL A 65 6.09 -1.99 -7.14
C VAL A 65 5.88 -0.72 -7.97
N ARG A 66 6.19 0.46 -7.40
CA ARG A 66 6.05 1.72 -8.11
C ARG A 66 6.97 1.82 -9.33
N LYS A 67 8.19 1.31 -9.25
CA LYS A 67 9.13 1.29 -10.38
C LYS A 67 8.70 0.35 -11.50
N SER A 68 8.09 -0.78 -11.15
CA SER A 68 7.68 -1.80 -12.11
C SER A 68 6.32 -1.58 -12.76
N CYS A 69 5.49 -0.67 -12.24
CA CYS A 69 4.15 -0.41 -12.74
C CYS A 69 4.03 1.04 -13.24
N SER A 70 4.04 1.23 -14.56
CA SER A 70 3.97 2.56 -15.21
C SER A 70 2.68 3.31 -14.87
N ALA A 71 1.58 2.59 -14.66
CA ALA A 71 0.31 3.17 -14.23
C ALA A 71 0.41 3.98 -12.92
N LEU A 72 1.39 3.69 -12.06
CA LEU A 72 1.61 4.46 -10.82
C LEU A 72 2.35 5.78 -11.03
N TRP A 73 2.95 6.01 -12.21
CA TRP A 73 3.69 7.25 -12.48
C TRP A 73 2.73 8.39 -12.79
N ASP A 74 2.01 8.28 -13.90
CA ASP A 74 1.05 9.28 -14.40
C ASP A 74 -0.23 8.69 -14.98
N GLY A 75 -0.51 7.40 -14.70
CA GLY A 75 -1.72 6.72 -15.12
C GLY A 75 -2.99 7.31 -14.49
N ASP A 76 -4.12 7.01 -15.10
CA ASP A 76 -5.43 7.42 -14.64
C ASP A 76 -5.78 6.83 -13.27
N PHE A 77 -6.68 7.51 -12.56
CA PHE A 77 -7.19 7.10 -11.26
C PHE A 77 -8.69 6.84 -11.33
N ILE A 78 -9.09 5.62 -10.97
CA ILE A 78 -10.50 5.21 -10.91
C ILE A 78 -10.83 4.80 -9.48
N ASN A 79 -11.72 5.53 -8.82
CA ASN A 79 -12.27 5.11 -7.54
C ASN A 79 -13.20 3.91 -7.72
N VAL A 80 -12.97 2.83 -6.95
CA VAL A 80 -13.78 1.62 -6.96
C VAL A 80 -14.65 1.53 -5.72
N LEU A 81 -14.10 1.85 -4.56
CA LEU A 81 -14.79 1.81 -3.27
C LEU A 81 -14.27 2.91 -2.35
N SER A 82 -15.18 3.64 -1.73
CA SER A 82 -14.87 4.60 -0.66
C SER A 82 -15.87 4.42 0.47
N GLU A 83 -15.46 3.76 1.52
CA GLU A 83 -16.18 3.55 2.77
C GLU A 83 -15.36 4.10 3.94
N GLU A 84 -15.94 4.15 5.13
CA GLU A 84 -15.28 4.73 6.31
C GLU A 84 -13.90 4.12 6.62
N ARG A 85 -13.77 2.78 6.46
CA ARG A 85 -12.54 2.04 6.79
C ARG A 85 -12.06 1.13 5.66
N ARG A 86 -12.59 1.33 4.45
CA ARG A 86 -12.20 0.58 3.25
C ARG A 86 -12.10 1.54 2.08
N ILE A 87 -10.98 1.46 1.41
CA ILE A 87 -10.74 2.23 0.19
C ILE A 87 -10.18 1.27 -0.85
N SER A 88 -10.70 1.38 -2.07
CA SER A 88 -10.14 0.65 -3.21
C SER A 88 -10.19 1.52 -4.46
N TYR A 89 -9.14 1.48 -5.24
CA TYR A 89 -9.03 2.20 -6.50
C TYR A 89 -8.15 1.46 -7.50
N ILE A 90 -8.25 1.85 -8.75
CA ILE A 90 -7.42 1.38 -9.83
C ILE A 90 -6.55 2.53 -10.31
N ARG A 91 -5.27 2.25 -10.56
CA ARG A 91 -4.42 3.05 -11.41
C ARG A 91 -4.20 2.29 -12.71
N HIS A 92 -4.31 2.94 -13.85
CA HIS A 92 -4.08 2.29 -15.12
C HIS A 92 -3.50 3.25 -16.17
N ASP A 93 -2.73 2.71 -17.05
CA ASP A 93 -2.30 3.33 -18.30
C ASP A 93 -2.52 2.34 -19.47
N LYS A 94 -1.87 2.58 -20.59
CA LYS A 94 -1.98 1.71 -21.77
C LYS A 94 -1.26 0.36 -21.61
N ASP A 95 -0.28 0.27 -20.72
CA ASP A 95 0.66 -0.87 -20.59
C ASP A 95 0.40 -1.71 -19.33
N SER A 96 -0.13 -1.09 -18.28
CA SER A 96 -0.33 -1.74 -17.00
C SER A 96 -1.55 -1.23 -16.25
N ALA A 97 -2.02 -2.05 -15.31
CA ALA A 97 -3.04 -1.66 -14.36
C ALA A 97 -2.75 -2.25 -12.98
N ILE A 98 -3.12 -1.55 -11.94
CA ILE A 98 -2.97 -2.00 -10.57
C ILE A 98 -4.24 -1.68 -9.77
N PHE A 99 -4.84 -2.70 -9.18
CA PHE A 99 -5.91 -2.57 -8.20
C PHE A 99 -5.30 -2.45 -6.82
N CYS A 100 -5.58 -1.35 -6.13
CA CYS A 100 -5.11 -1.07 -4.78
C CYS A 100 -6.28 -1.12 -3.82
N THR A 101 -6.16 -1.86 -2.74
CA THR A 101 -7.20 -1.97 -1.72
C THR A 101 -6.61 -1.90 -0.31
N PHE A 102 -7.36 -1.27 0.60
CA PHE A 102 -6.95 -0.95 1.96
C PHE A 102 -8.05 -1.33 2.94
N ASN A 103 -7.68 -2.08 3.96
CA ASN A 103 -8.55 -2.51 5.04
C ASN A 103 -8.07 -1.91 6.37
N LEU A 104 -8.86 -1.02 6.95
CA LEU A 104 -8.61 -0.40 8.26
C LEU A 104 -9.50 -1.00 9.36
N TYR A 105 -10.24 -2.06 9.06
CA TYR A 105 -10.93 -2.84 10.09
C TYR A 105 -9.93 -3.74 10.84
N ASP A 106 -10.28 -4.13 12.04
CA ASP A 106 -9.56 -5.10 12.87
C ASP A 106 -9.90 -6.57 12.56
N TYR A 107 -10.70 -6.78 11.51
CA TYR A 107 -11.05 -8.08 10.96
C TYR A 107 -10.79 -8.14 9.45
N GLU A 108 -10.75 -9.35 8.94
CA GLU A 108 -10.56 -9.67 7.53
C GLU A 108 -11.79 -9.22 6.71
N VAL A 109 -11.54 -8.71 5.52
CA VAL A 109 -12.60 -8.31 4.58
C VAL A 109 -12.38 -8.93 3.21
N GLU A 110 -13.47 -9.14 2.48
CA GLU A 110 -13.45 -9.60 1.11
C GLU A 110 -13.69 -8.42 0.15
N ALA A 111 -12.94 -8.39 -0.94
CA ALA A 111 -13.15 -7.49 -2.05
C ALA A 111 -13.38 -8.30 -3.33
N LYS A 112 -14.51 -8.06 -4.00
CA LYS A 112 -14.74 -8.60 -5.33
C LYS A 112 -13.85 -7.84 -6.32
N MET A 113 -13.06 -8.58 -7.07
CA MET A 113 -12.19 -8.00 -8.09
C MET A 113 -13.02 -7.35 -9.19
N PRO A 114 -12.62 -6.18 -9.68
CA PRO A 114 -13.22 -5.58 -10.86
C PRO A 114 -13.07 -6.49 -12.09
N PRO A 115 -13.98 -6.42 -13.07
CA PRO A 115 -13.84 -7.16 -14.32
C PRO A 115 -12.47 -6.91 -14.96
N GLY A 116 -11.82 -7.97 -15.40
CA GLY A 116 -10.47 -7.91 -16.00
C GLY A 116 -9.31 -7.99 -15.00
N TYR A 117 -9.58 -7.99 -13.68
CA TYR A 117 -8.54 -8.06 -12.64
C TYR A 117 -8.51 -9.40 -11.87
N ALA A 118 -9.40 -10.33 -12.20
CA ALA A 118 -9.51 -11.61 -11.49
C ALA A 118 -8.27 -12.51 -11.63
N ASP A 119 -7.52 -12.36 -12.73
CA ASP A 119 -6.31 -13.16 -13.01
C ASP A 119 -5.02 -12.47 -12.58
N GLY A 120 -5.11 -11.32 -11.91
CA GLY A 120 -3.98 -10.57 -11.40
C GLY A 120 -3.28 -11.28 -10.25
N LYS A 121 -2.03 -10.88 -9.97
CA LYS A 121 -1.23 -11.46 -8.91
C LYS A 121 -1.17 -10.53 -7.70
N PRO A 122 -1.65 -10.98 -6.51
CA PRO A 122 -1.49 -10.23 -5.27
C PRO A 122 -0.01 -10.03 -4.91
N VAL A 123 0.35 -8.79 -4.54
CA VAL A 123 1.74 -8.40 -4.29
C VAL A 123 2.21 -8.78 -2.90
N PHE A 124 1.33 -8.66 -1.89
CA PHE A 124 1.67 -8.92 -0.50
C PHE A 124 1.24 -10.31 -0.02
N GLY A 125 0.67 -11.11 -0.91
CA GLY A 125 0.37 -12.52 -0.66
C GLY A 125 -1.02 -12.79 -0.11
N SER A 126 -1.95 -11.85 -0.24
CA SER A 126 -3.36 -12.10 0.04
C SER A 126 -3.93 -13.17 -0.87
N LYS A 127 -4.93 -13.89 -0.36
CA LYS A 127 -5.59 -14.96 -1.11
C LYS A 127 -6.54 -14.36 -2.14
N LEU A 128 -6.36 -14.73 -3.40
CA LEU A 128 -7.28 -14.39 -4.50
C LEU A 128 -7.83 -15.69 -5.10
N GLU A 129 -9.13 -15.92 -4.91
CA GLU A 129 -9.80 -17.12 -5.41
C GLU A 129 -11.17 -16.75 -5.99
N ASN A 130 -11.48 -17.29 -7.16
CA ASN A 130 -12.75 -17.05 -7.86
C ASN A 130 -13.12 -15.56 -8.01
N GLY A 131 -12.12 -14.69 -8.18
CA GLY A 131 -12.32 -13.24 -8.27
C GLY A 131 -12.63 -12.55 -6.94
N ILE A 132 -12.41 -13.21 -5.80
CA ILE A 132 -12.56 -12.65 -4.46
C ILE A 132 -11.18 -12.56 -3.82
N LEU A 133 -10.79 -11.35 -3.44
CA LEU A 133 -9.55 -11.05 -2.75
C LEU A 133 -9.84 -10.92 -1.25
N THR A 134 -9.14 -11.71 -0.46
CA THR A 134 -9.25 -11.71 1.01
C THR A 134 -8.16 -10.82 1.60
N ILE A 135 -8.54 -9.73 2.27
CA ILE A 135 -7.62 -8.70 2.77
C ILE A 135 -7.54 -8.79 4.28
N PRO A 136 -6.35 -9.06 4.85
CA PRO A 136 -6.18 -9.14 6.29
C PRO A 136 -6.54 -7.87 7.05
N PRO A 137 -6.73 -7.93 8.38
CA PRO A 137 -6.96 -6.76 9.21
C PRO A 137 -5.83 -5.74 9.13
N MET A 138 -6.16 -4.44 9.12
CA MET A 138 -5.18 -3.34 9.16
C MET A 138 -4.06 -3.55 8.12
N SER A 139 -4.44 -3.75 6.86
CA SER A 139 -3.49 -4.06 5.79
C SER A 139 -3.85 -3.41 4.46
N ALA A 140 -2.90 -3.45 3.55
CA ALA A 140 -3.07 -3.09 2.14
C ALA A 140 -2.74 -4.30 1.26
N GLU A 141 -3.39 -4.39 0.12
CA GLU A 141 -3.04 -5.35 -0.92
C GLU A 141 -3.11 -4.69 -2.30
N PHE A 142 -2.22 -5.10 -3.17
CA PHE A 142 -2.18 -4.67 -4.56
C PHE A 142 -2.29 -5.88 -5.49
N VAL A 143 -3.03 -5.72 -6.57
CA VAL A 143 -3.10 -6.73 -7.63
C VAL A 143 -2.66 -6.07 -8.92
N VAL A 144 -1.51 -6.48 -9.43
CA VAL A 144 -0.93 -5.95 -10.68
C VAL A 144 -1.38 -6.81 -11.85
N ILE A 145 -1.72 -6.16 -12.96
CA ILE A 145 -2.09 -6.78 -14.22
C ILE A 145 -1.26 -6.15 -15.32
N GLU A 146 -0.53 -6.99 -16.06
CA GLU A 146 0.11 -6.61 -17.30
C GLU A 146 -0.95 -6.68 -18.40
N LEU A 147 -1.20 -5.55 -19.05
CA LEU A 147 -2.11 -5.50 -20.18
C LEU A 147 -1.35 -6.03 -21.41
N SER A 148 -1.79 -7.18 -21.93
CA SER A 148 -1.23 -7.73 -23.17
C SER A 148 -1.46 -6.72 -24.31
N THR A 149 -0.38 -6.26 -24.93
CA THR A 149 -0.39 -5.49 -26.17
C THR A 149 -0.94 -6.32 -27.33
#